data_0e76f45c2031da5d9720618fc3e44021
#
_entry.id   0e76f45c2031da5d9720618fc3e44021
#
_cell.length_a   1.000
_cell.length_b   1.000
_cell.length_c   1.000
_cell.angle_alpha   90.00
_cell.angle_beta   90.00
_cell.angle_gamma   90.00
#
_symmetry.space_group_name_H-M   'P 1'
#
loop_
_entity.id
_entity.type
_entity.pdbx_description
1 polymer ?
#
loop_
_entity_poly.entity_id
_entity_poly.type
_entity_poly.pdbx_seq_one_letter_code
_entity_poly.pdbx_strand_id
1 'polypeptide(L)'
;MSAGDHERNDAWQRAVRAQFPIIAAHPELAYLDSAATSQKPQAVLDAVHTYLTSSNANAGRGTYPWANRTTEAVERARRRVAQFLGDPAPGHSTVHLTSGTTEGLRSVARDWLTGYLTDGDEILVPYADHRANLAPWLEAQDLLAARGVHVRVRPLPYQEASGDYDHRALSSVVGPRTRFVAATHVHHVYGGDMNVHRLRAAVGPDVPICLDAAQSVGHLPLRLDDPALDVDFVVFSGHKAFALPGTGAVWARNTRGPALRVGGWQGTPNTVGAVSLTAALDWLDTLGVDRVNAHVSALTTRLTDQLRHLPAYDVLGCPASLASSTELPTAQRRHGIVTFRHRDIRSDDLGFILYSHGFMVRADSLCQAGVDDTGGKDGSVRVSLHVYNTENEIDRLLAVLASLE
;
A
#
# COMPACT_ATOMS: atom_id res chain seq x y z
N MET A 1 3.68 12.96 -26.27
CA MET A 1 3.70 14.24 -25.50
C MET A 1 4.45 15.28 -26.34
N SER A 2 3.99 16.55 -26.38
CA SER A 2 4.72 17.65 -27.05
C SER A 2 5.93 18.09 -26.19
N ALA A 3 6.92 18.78 -26.81
CA ALA A 3 8.07 19.34 -26.07
C ALA A 3 7.60 20.26 -24.92
N GLY A 4 6.56 21.06 -25.14
CA GLY A 4 5.98 21.91 -24.09
C GLY A 4 5.28 21.14 -22.95
N ASP A 5 4.84 19.90 -23.17
CA ASP A 5 4.28 19.05 -22.12
C ASP A 5 5.40 18.46 -21.26
N HIS A 6 6.54 18.10 -21.84
CA HIS A 6 7.74 17.67 -21.12
C HIS A 6 8.26 18.76 -20.19
N GLU A 7 8.47 19.98 -20.70
CA GLU A 7 8.95 21.11 -19.89
C GLU A 7 8.02 21.42 -18.71
N ARG A 8 6.70 21.38 -18.92
CA ARG A 8 5.71 21.58 -17.83
C ARG A 8 5.75 20.47 -16.80
N ASN A 9 5.95 19.22 -17.22
CA ASN A 9 6.05 18.08 -16.30
C ASN A 9 7.33 18.14 -15.47
N ASP A 10 8.45 18.49 -16.07
CA ASP A 10 9.74 18.66 -15.40
C ASP A 10 9.70 19.81 -14.39
N ALA A 11 9.07 20.91 -14.74
CA ALA A 11 8.90 22.05 -13.81
C ALA A 11 8.05 21.66 -12.61
N TRP A 12 6.95 20.93 -12.82
CA TRP A 12 6.11 20.42 -11.75
C TRP A 12 6.88 19.43 -10.86
N GLN A 13 7.58 18.49 -11.46
CA GLN A 13 8.35 17.49 -10.72
C GLN A 13 9.42 18.14 -9.84
N ARG A 14 10.18 19.13 -10.38
CA ARG A 14 11.15 19.89 -9.59
C ARG A 14 10.50 20.64 -8.43
N ALA A 15 9.35 21.28 -8.67
CA ALA A 15 8.61 22.01 -7.64
C ALA A 15 8.07 21.07 -6.54
N VAL A 16 7.63 19.87 -6.89
CA VAL A 16 7.18 18.86 -5.92
C VAL A 16 8.37 18.31 -5.12
N ARG A 17 9.46 17.93 -5.80
CA ARG A 17 10.68 17.41 -5.15
C ARG A 17 11.26 18.40 -4.12
N ALA A 18 11.25 19.68 -4.42
CA ALA A 18 11.74 20.73 -3.52
C ALA A 18 10.95 20.84 -2.20
N GLN A 19 9.74 20.24 -2.13
CA GLN A 19 8.93 20.23 -0.91
C GLN A 19 9.36 19.14 0.09
N PHE A 20 10.35 18.31 -0.25
CA PHE A 20 10.88 17.27 0.62
C PHE A 20 12.25 17.66 1.19
N PRO A 21 12.31 18.17 2.45
CA PRO A 21 13.56 18.69 3.02
C PRO A 21 14.70 17.67 3.04
N ILE A 22 14.42 16.42 3.37
CA ILE A 22 15.45 15.36 3.39
C ILE A 22 16.00 15.07 1.99
N ILE A 23 15.17 15.14 0.95
CA ILE A 23 15.61 14.94 -0.43
C ILE A 23 16.45 16.15 -0.90
N ALA A 24 16.04 17.36 -0.51
CA ALA A 24 16.77 18.58 -0.82
C ALA A 24 18.13 18.65 -0.11
N ALA A 25 18.23 18.10 1.10
CA ALA A 25 19.47 18.05 1.88
C ALA A 25 20.49 17.01 1.35
N HIS A 26 20.04 16.04 0.53
CA HIS A 26 20.88 14.96 0.02
C HIS A 26 20.68 14.77 -1.49
N PRO A 27 21.03 15.78 -2.32
CA PRO A 27 20.78 15.74 -3.76
C PRO A 27 21.57 14.66 -4.51
N GLU A 28 22.65 14.16 -3.92
CA GLU A 28 23.50 13.08 -4.45
C GLU A 28 22.86 11.70 -4.30
N LEU A 29 21.90 11.54 -3.37
CA LEU A 29 21.25 10.27 -3.08
C LEU A 29 19.90 10.15 -3.79
N ALA A 30 19.60 8.93 -4.25
CA ALA A 30 18.29 8.56 -4.75
C ALA A 30 17.60 7.64 -3.75
N TYR A 31 16.53 8.13 -3.12
CA TYR A 31 15.72 7.32 -2.21
C TYR A 31 14.71 6.49 -3.02
N LEU A 32 14.94 5.19 -3.09
CA LEU A 32 14.21 4.22 -3.91
C LEU A 32 13.56 3.11 -3.06
N ASP A 33 13.22 3.41 -1.79
CA ASP A 33 12.55 2.47 -0.87
C ASP A 33 11.23 3.03 -0.32
N SER A 34 10.46 3.69 -1.19
CA SER A 34 9.16 4.30 -0.84
C SER A 34 8.10 3.29 -0.40
N ALA A 35 8.17 2.04 -0.87
CA ALA A 35 7.26 0.96 -0.45
C ALA A 35 7.48 0.53 1.01
N ALA A 36 8.64 0.84 1.62
CA ALA A 36 8.86 0.69 3.05
C ALA A 36 8.30 1.88 3.82
N THR A 37 8.66 3.11 3.42
CA THR A 37 8.10 4.36 3.94
C THR A 37 8.34 5.50 2.96
N SER A 38 7.38 6.38 2.74
CA SER A 38 7.58 7.59 1.92
C SER A 38 8.28 8.69 2.73
N GLN A 39 9.00 9.60 2.07
CA GLN A 39 9.55 10.81 2.70
C GLN A 39 8.42 11.82 3.00
N LYS A 40 8.67 12.77 3.91
CA LYS A 40 7.63 13.69 4.38
C LYS A 40 7.77 15.05 3.72
N PRO A 41 6.70 15.57 3.07
CA PRO A 41 6.73 16.93 2.52
C PRO A 41 6.69 17.97 3.65
N GLN A 42 7.24 19.15 3.39
CA GLN A 42 7.30 20.26 4.35
C GLN A 42 5.92 20.58 4.95
N ALA A 43 4.86 20.54 4.15
CA ALA A 43 3.50 20.83 4.62
C ALA A 43 3.05 19.90 5.76
N VAL A 44 3.45 18.62 5.73
CA VAL A 44 3.14 17.67 6.82
C VAL A 44 3.96 17.98 8.06
N LEU A 45 5.25 18.31 7.89
CA LEU A 45 6.13 18.69 9.01
C LEU A 45 5.64 19.98 9.69
N ASP A 46 5.24 20.98 8.92
CA ASP A 46 4.72 22.25 9.41
C ASP A 46 3.39 22.09 10.18
N ALA A 47 2.48 21.24 9.67
CA ALA A 47 1.23 20.93 10.34
C ALA A 47 1.46 20.28 11.72
N VAL A 48 2.38 19.32 11.79
CA VAL A 48 2.77 18.66 13.04
C VAL A 48 3.43 19.64 13.99
N HIS A 49 4.39 20.45 13.51
CA HIS A 49 5.06 21.48 14.31
C HIS A 49 4.03 22.48 14.89
N THR A 50 3.15 22.99 14.04
CA THR A 50 2.10 23.94 14.46
C THR A 50 1.19 23.33 15.53
N TYR A 51 0.74 22.08 15.35
CA TYR A 51 -0.08 21.40 16.33
C TYR A 51 0.64 21.28 17.68
N LEU A 52 1.88 20.81 17.70
CA LEU A 52 2.65 20.59 18.92
C LEU A 52 2.95 21.88 19.67
N THR A 53 3.12 23.00 18.97
CA THR A 53 3.48 24.30 19.56
C THR A 53 2.28 25.17 19.92
N SER A 54 1.06 24.86 19.42
CA SER A 54 -0.11 25.74 19.60
C SER A 54 -1.32 25.12 20.27
N SER A 55 -1.49 23.78 20.22
CA SER A 55 -2.75 23.15 20.68
C SER A 55 -2.62 21.71 21.15
N ASN A 56 -1.41 21.22 21.42
CA ASN A 56 -1.20 19.86 21.90
C ASN A 56 -1.89 19.60 23.24
N ALA A 57 -2.84 18.66 23.25
CA ALA A 57 -3.58 18.26 24.44
C ALA A 57 -4.12 16.83 24.29
N ASN A 58 -4.73 16.26 25.32
CA ASN A 58 -5.39 14.96 25.24
C ASN A 58 -6.78 15.10 24.59
N ALA A 59 -7.09 14.25 23.62
CA ALA A 59 -8.40 14.21 22.96
C ALA A 59 -9.47 13.59 23.88
N GLY A 60 -10.70 14.13 23.80
CA GLY A 60 -11.91 13.53 24.40
C GLY A 60 -12.05 13.68 25.93
N ARG A 61 -11.12 14.34 26.61
CA ARG A 61 -11.12 14.40 28.09
C ARG A 61 -10.90 15.77 28.71
N GLY A 62 -11.03 16.85 27.95
CA GLY A 62 -10.84 18.20 28.48
C GLY A 62 -11.98 19.13 28.13
N THR A 63 -12.27 20.10 29.00
CA THR A 63 -13.25 21.17 28.76
C THR A 63 -12.59 22.48 28.32
N TYR A 64 -11.28 22.49 28.14
CA TYR A 64 -10.50 23.64 27.72
C TYR A 64 -10.21 23.64 26.21
N PRO A 65 -9.93 24.80 25.61
CA PRO A 65 -9.88 24.97 24.15
C PRO A 65 -8.90 24.03 23.42
N TRP A 66 -7.75 23.73 24.02
CA TRP A 66 -6.76 22.84 23.37
C TRP A 66 -7.25 21.40 23.28
N ALA A 67 -7.90 20.85 24.32
CA ALA A 67 -8.47 19.52 24.29
C ALA A 67 -9.60 19.41 23.25
N ASN A 68 -10.43 20.47 23.12
CA ASN A 68 -11.47 20.52 22.10
C ASN A 68 -10.88 20.54 20.68
N ARG A 69 -9.83 21.36 20.45
CA ARG A 69 -9.11 21.39 19.15
C ARG A 69 -8.48 20.05 18.81
N THR A 70 -7.86 19.39 19.80
CA THR A 70 -7.27 18.07 19.62
C THR A 70 -8.33 17.03 19.28
N THR A 71 -9.47 17.03 19.97
CA THR A 71 -10.60 16.16 19.66
C THR A 71 -11.10 16.39 18.24
N GLU A 72 -11.29 17.64 17.85
CA GLU A 72 -11.70 18.01 16.50
C GLU A 72 -10.67 17.60 15.42
N ALA A 73 -9.37 17.69 15.72
CA ALA A 73 -8.33 17.24 14.81
C ALA A 73 -8.41 15.73 14.53
N VAL A 74 -8.68 14.92 15.56
CA VAL A 74 -8.88 13.47 15.40
C VAL A 74 -10.14 13.16 14.58
N GLU A 75 -11.25 13.83 14.86
CA GLU A 75 -12.50 13.64 14.08
C GLU A 75 -12.36 14.16 12.63
N ARG A 76 -11.63 15.25 12.44
CA ARG A 76 -11.29 15.76 11.11
C ARG A 76 -10.49 14.73 10.31
N ALA A 77 -9.53 14.05 10.94
CA ALA A 77 -8.76 13.00 10.26
C ALA A 77 -9.64 11.84 9.76
N ARG A 78 -10.62 11.41 10.56
CA ARG A 78 -11.60 10.39 10.14
C ARG A 78 -12.41 10.85 8.94
N ARG A 79 -12.99 12.04 9.01
CA ARG A 79 -13.78 12.62 7.90
C ARG A 79 -12.91 12.78 6.65
N ARG A 80 -11.66 13.19 6.82
CA ARG A 80 -10.73 13.42 5.72
C ARG A 80 -10.35 12.12 5.00
N VAL A 81 -10.14 11.04 5.74
CA VAL A 81 -9.92 9.70 5.16
C VAL A 81 -11.12 9.28 4.32
N ALA A 82 -12.35 9.39 4.86
CA ALA A 82 -13.56 9.05 4.11
C ALA A 82 -13.69 9.87 2.81
N GLN A 83 -13.45 11.18 2.88
CA GLN A 83 -13.48 12.07 1.72
C GLN A 83 -12.42 11.70 0.68
N PHE A 84 -11.19 11.44 1.11
CA PHE A 84 -10.08 11.09 0.22
C PHE A 84 -10.34 9.77 -0.53
N LEU A 85 -10.92 8.80 0.15
CA LEU A 85 -11.32 7.53 -0.45
C LEU A 85 -12.60 7.62 -1.30
N GLY A 86 -13.27 8.79 -1.35
CA GLY A 86 -14.52 8.95 -2.09
C GLY A 86 -15.66 8.13 -1.50
N ASP A 87 -15.83 8.17 -0.18
CA ASP A 87 -16.91 7.43 0.51
C ASP A 87 -18.29 7.81 -0.05
N PRO A 88 -19.00 6.89 -0.71
CA PRO A 88 -20.28 7.20 -1.35
C PRO A 88 -21.45 7.34 -0.36
N ALA A 89 -21.27 6.86 0.90
CA ALA A 89 -22.35 6.79 1.88
C ALA A 89 -21.84 6.99 3.32
N PRO A 90 -21.40 8.23 3.69
CA PRO A 90 -20.80 8.49 5.00
C PRO A 90 -21.68 8.11 6.21
N GLY A 91 -23.00 8.04 6.05
CA GLY A 91 -23.94 7.58 7.09
C GLY A 91 -23.96 6.06 7.29
N HIS A 92 -23.36 5.30 6.39
CA HIS A 92 -23.33 3.83 6.39
C HIS A 92 -21.91 3.27 6.42
N SER A 93 -20.95 4.08 6.78
CA SER A 93 -19.55 3.72 6.92
C SER A 93 -18.96 4.26 8.23
N THR A 94 -17.80 3.73 8.61
CA THR A 94 -17.01 4.25 9.72
C THR A 94 -15.54 4.29 9.33
N VAL A 95 -14.78 5.25 9.89
CA VAL A 95 -13.33 5.31 9.78
C VAL A 95 -12.71 5.18 11.17
N HIS A 96 -11.83 4.19 11.31
CA HIS A 96 -11.05 3.97 12.53
C HIS A 96 -9.58 4.31 12.25
N LEU A 97 -8.99 5.17 13.06
CA LEU A 97 -7.55 5.45 13.00
C LEU A 97 -6.81 4.32 13.70
N THR A 98 -5.70 3.87 13.11
CA THR A 98 -4.87 2.76 13.58
C THR A 98 -3.39 3.15 13.55
N SER A 99 -2.52 2.31 14.09
CA SER A 99 -1.07 2.50 13.97
C SER A 99 -0.51 2.15 12.59
N GLY A 100 -1.33 1.55 11.72
CA GLY A 100 -0.99 1.15 10.37
C GLY A 100 -1.82 -0.03 9.88
N THR A 101 -1.52 -0.52 8.68
CA THR A 101 -2.24 -1.63 8.03
C THR A 101 -2.29 -2.90 8.88
N THR A 102 -1.18 -3.28 9.52
CA THR A 102 -1.12 -4.50 10.34
C THR A 102 -2.13 -4.49 11.49
N GLU A 103 -2.24 -3.37 12.21
CA GLU A 103 -3.26 -3.22 13.27
C GLU A 103 -4.67 -3.17 12.66
N GLY A 104 -4.85 -2.46 11.56
CA GLY A 104 -6.13 -2.36 10.88
C GLY A 104 -6.67 -3.72 10.44
N LEU A 105 -5.86 -4.55 9.81
CA LEU A 105 -6.22 -5.91 9.41
C LEU A 105 -6.52 -6.80 10.62
N ARG A 106 -5.72 -6.69 11.69
CA ARG A 106 -6.02 -7.40 12.96
C ARG A 106 -7.34 -6.96 13.57
N SER A 107 -7.66 -5.69 13.51
CA SER A 107 -8.95 -5.19 14.03
C SER A 107 -10.13 -5.75 13.22
N VAL A 108 -10.04 -5.79 11.89
CA VAL A 108 -11.07 -6.43 11.06
C VAL A 108 -11.18 -7.90 11.39
N ALA A 109 -10.07 -8.63 11.52
CA ALA A 109 -10.05 -10.05 11.81
C ALA A 109 -10.63 -10.37 13.19
N ARG A 110 -10.15 -9.69 14.24
CA ARG A 110 -10.53 -9.97 15.62
C ARG A 110 -11.89 -9.39 16.00
N ASP A 111 -12.15 -8.13 15.63
CA ASP A 111 -13.26 -7.35 16.18
C ASP A 111 -14.52 -7.42 15.29
N TRP A 112 -14.37 -7.87 14.02
CA TRP A 112 -15.48 -8.03 13.09
C TRP A 112 -15.65 -9.47 12.62
N LEU A 113 -14.61 -10.09 12.03
CA LEU A 113 -14.71 -11.39 11.38
C LEU A 113 -15.08 -12.50 12.35
N THR A 114 -14.49 -12.52 13.58
CA THR A 114 -14.82 -13.52 14.61
C THR A 114 -16.25 -13.44 15.13
N GLY A 115 -16.95 -12.33 14.92
CA GLY A 115 -18.37 -12.16 15.22
C GLY A 115 -19.30 -12.40 14.03
N TYR A 116 -18.74 -12.50 12.82
CA TYR A 116 -19.46 -12.64 11.57
C TYR A 116 -19.53 -14.11 11.09
N LEU A 117 -18.45 -14.87 11.25
CA LEU A 117 -18.34 -16.26 10.79
C LEU A 117 -19.05 -17.25 11.69
N THR A 118 -19.55 -18.32 11.07
CA THR A 118 -20.19 -19.46 11.72
C THR A 118 -19.48 -20.77 11.38
N ASP A 119 -19.87 -21.87 12.06
CA ASP A 119 -19.23 -23.18 11.86
C ASP A 119 -19.35 -23.67 10.41
N GLY A 120 -18.24 -24.13 9.84
CA GLY A 120 -18.13 -24.61 8.47
C GLY A 120 -17.92 -23.53 7.42
N ASP A 121 -17.89 -22.24 7.78
CA ASP A 121 -17.58 -21.14 6.85
C ASP A 121 -16.14 -21.19 6.33
N GLU A 122 -15.92 -20.63 5.14
CA GLU A 122 -14.62 -20.54 4.49
C GLU A 122 -14.26 -19.07 4.22
N ILE A 123 -12.97 -18.74 4.39
CA ILE A 123 -12.41 -17.45 4.00
C ILE A 123 -11.26 -17.65 3.03
N LEU A 124 -11.13 -16.75 2.05
CA LEU A 124 -10.02 -16.75 1.10
C LEU A 124 -9.02 -15.67 1.50
N VAL A 125 -7.75 -16.01 1.58
CA VAL A 125 -6.68 -15.09 2.01
C VAL A 125 -5.45 -15.20 1.11
N PRO A 126 -4.66 -14.12 0.96
CA PRO A 126 -3.54 -14.07 0.02
C PRO A 126 -2.26 -14.62 0.66
N TYR A 127 -1.99 -15.91 0.53
CA TYR A 127 -0.79 -16.56 1.08
C TYR A 127 0.52 -16.08 0.47
N ALA A 128 0.51 -15.52 -0.74
CA ALA A 128 1.69 -15.01 -1.42
C ALA A 128 2.00 -13.54 -1.11
N ASP A 129 1.15 -12.88 -0.34
CA ASP A 129 1.25 -11.46 -0.03
C ASP A 129 2.09 -11.14 1.22
N HIS A 130 1.99 -9.90 1.68
CA HIS A 130 2.65 -9.45 2.89
C HIS A 130 2.10 -10.19 4.12
N ARG A 131 2.98 -10.60 5.03
CA ARG A 131 2.61 -11.33 6.28
C ARG A 131 1.51 -10.64 7.08
N ALA A 132 1.44 -9.31 7.05
CA ALA A 132 0.38 -8.56 7.72
C ALA A 132 -1.02 -8.86 7.18
N ASN A 133 -1.14 -9.30 5.91
CA ASN A 133 -2.41 -9.69 5.29
C ASN A 133 -2.62 -11.22 5.27
N LEU A 134 -1.88 -11.98 6.05
CA LEU A 134 -2.09 -13.41 6.27
C LEU A 134 -2.30 -13.73 7.75
N ALA A 135 -1.36 -13.32 8.60
CA ALA A 135 -1.33 -13.72 10.02
C ALA A 135 -2.62 -13.40 10.78
N PRO A 136 -3.29 -12.24 10.64
CA PRO A 136 -4.51 -11.93 11.37
C PRO A 136 -5.67 -12.89 11.08
N TRP A 137 -5.74 -13.42 9.87
CA TRP A 137 -6.80 -14.32 9.45
C TRP A 137 -6.61 -15.73 10.04
N LEU A 138 -5.35 -16.18 10.15
CA LEU A 138 -5.00 -17.43 10.85
C LEU A 138 -5.24 -17.28 12.36
N GLU A 139 -4.84 -16.15 12.96
CA GLU A 139 -5.13 -15.81 14.35
C GLU A 139 -6.65 -15.84 14.64
N ALA A 140 -7.48 -15.31 13.72
CA ALA A 140 -8.94 -15.34 13.84
C ALA A 140 -9.50 -16.77 13.76
N GLN A 141 -8.95 -17.62 12.90
CA GLN A 141 -9.31 -19.04 12.82
C GLN A 141 -9.06 -19.75 14.17
N ASP A 142 -7.89 -19.52 14.77
CA ASP A 142 -7.55 -20.12 16.07
C ASP A 142 -8.47 -19.62 17.19
N LEU A 143 -8.80 -18.32 17.21
CA LEU A 143 -9.74 -17.73 18.16
C LEU A 143 -11.15 -18.32 18.03
N LEU A 144 -11.61 -18.58 16.81
CA LEU A 144 -12.90 -19.22 16.54
C LEU A 144 -12.89 -20.69 16.96
N ALA A 145 -11.83 -21.43 16.63
CA ALA A 145 -11.67 -22.83 17.02
C ALA A 145 -11.69 -23.00 18.55
N ALA A 146 -11.06 -22.09 19.30
CA ALA A 146 -11.12 -22.08 20.77
C ALA A 146 -12.54 -21.84 21.32
N ARG A 147 -13.48 -21.34 20.51
CA ARG A 147 -14.90 -21.17 20.86
C ARG A 147 -15.79 -22.29 20.28
N GLY A 148 -15.22 -23.33 19.68
CA GLY A 148 -15.94 -24.43 19.03
C GLY A 148 -16.51 -24.09 17.65
N VAL A 149 -16.05 -23.00 17.00
CA VAL A 149 -16.44 -22.62 15.66
C VAL A 149 -15.28 -22.94 14.70
N HIS A 150 -15.49 -23.91 13.82
CA HIS A 150 -14.44 -24.38 12.89
C HIS A 150 -14.64 -23.78 11.51
N VAL A 151 -13.77 -22.83 11.16
CA VAL A 151 -13.73 -22.19 9.85
C VAL A 151 -12.49 -22.64 9.05
N ARG A 152 -12.55 -22.53 7.73
CA ARG A 152 -11.43 -22.90 6.86
C ARG A 152 -10.81 -21.65 6.26
N VAL A 153 -9.52 -21.48 6.50
CA VAL A 153 -8.70 -20.47 5.79
C VAL A 153 -8.13 -21.14 4.54
N ARG A 154 -8.43 -20.59 3.37
CA ARG A 154 -8.01 -21.14 2.09
C ARG A 154 -7.20 -20.07 1.30
N PRO A 155 -6.17 -20.49 0.55
CA PRO A 155 -5.41 -19.56 -0.26
C PRO A 155 -6.27 -18.96 -1.39
N LEU A 156 -6.16 -17.66 -1.60
CA LEU A 156 -6.50 -17.05 -2.87
C LEU A 156 -5.56 -17.60 -3.93
N PRO A 157 -6.07 -18.13 -5.05
CA PRO A 157 -5.23 -18.58 -6.14
C PRO A 157 -4.36 -17.45 -6.68
N TYR A 158 -3.06 -17.74 -6.84
CA TYR A 158 -2.06 -16.78 -7.22
C TYR A 158 -1.14 -17.35 -8.31
N GLN A 159 -0.77 -16.51 -9.27
CA GLN A 159 0.17 -16.85 -10.34
C GLN A 159 1.50 -16.15 -10.09
N GLU A 160 2.49 -16.84 -9.59
CA GLU A 160 3.81 -16.30 -9.30
C GLU A 160 4.47 -15.67 -10.53
N ALA A 161 4.32 -16.30 -11.69
CA ALA A 161 4.91 -15.83 -12.94
C ALA A 161 4.41 -14.45 -13.38
N SER A 162 3.13 -14.14 -13.15
CA SER A 162 2.53 -12.83 -13.48
C SER A 162 2.49 -11.85 -12.31
N GLY A 163 2.66 -12.34 -11.08
CA GLY A 163 2.54 -11.54 -9.88
C GLY A 163 1.10 -11.07 -9.61
N ASP A 164 0.08 -11.85 -10.03
CA ASP A 164 -1.34 -11.52 -9.93
C ASP A 164 -2.15 -12.70 -9.35
N TYR A 165 -3.41 -12.45 -8.96
CA TYR A 165 -4.34 -13.52 -8.63
C TYR A 165 -4.67 -14.37 -9.86
N ASP A 166 -4.77 -15.68 -9.67
CA ASP A 166 -5.27 -16.57 -10.72
C ASP A 166 -6.80 -16.46 -10.82
N HIS A 167 -7.25 -15.48 -11.59
CA HIS A 167 -8.68 -15.23 -11.79
C HIS A 167 -9.41 -16.39 -12.48
N ARG A 168 -8.71 -17.28 -13.16
CA ARG A 168 -9.31 -18.50 -13.76
C ARG A 168 -9.57 -19.54 -12.69
N ALA A 169 -8.63 -19.71 -11.77
CA ALA A 169 -8.77 -20.66 -10.66
C ALA A 169 -9.74 -20.16 -9.56
N LEU A 170 -10.04 -18.87 -9.49
CA LEU A 170 -10.97 -18.32 -8.48
C LEU A 170 -12.33 -19.04 -8.48
N SER A 171 -12.90 -19.31 -9.65
CA SER A 171 -14.19 -20.02 -9.78
C SER A 171 -14.19 -21.42 -9.17
N SER A 172 -13.02 -22.05 -9.04
CA SER A 172 -12.88 -23.38 -8.43
C SER A 172 -12.76 -23.36 -6.91
N VAL A 173 -12.42 -22.21 -6.33
CA VAL A 173 -12.24 -22.06 -4.87
C VAL A 173 -13.37 -21.28 -4.20
N VAL A 174 -14.06 -20.43 -4.95
CA VAL A 174 -15.27 -19.73 -4.45
C VAL A 174 -16.45 -20.70 -4.40
N GLY A 175 -17.11 -20.79 -3.29
CA GLY A 175 -18.24 -21.70 -3.10
C GLY A 175 -19.29 -21.16 -2.13
N PRO A 176 -20.41 -21.89 -1.90
CA PRO A 176 -21.50 -21.43 -1.06
C PRO A 176 -21.11 -21.14 0.40
N ARG A 177 -19.95 -21.63 0.84
CA ARG A 177 -19.40 -21.40 2.17
C ARG A 177 -18.38 -20.28 2.22
N THR A 178 -18.00 -19.71 1.10
CA THR A 178 -17.10 -18.54 1.07
C THR A 178 -17.83 -17.34 1.65
N ARG A 179 -17.37 -16.87 2.81
CA ARG A 179 -18.00 -15.77 3.55
C ARG A 179 -17.17 -14.52 3.66
N PHE A 180 -15.91 -14.56 3.29
CA PHE A 180 -15.03 -13.41 3.39
C PHE A 180 -13.81 -13.60 2.49
N VAL A 181 -13.31 -12.49 1.96
CA VAL A 181 -12.06 -12.45 1.19
C VAL A 181 -11.17 -11.33 1.72
N ALA A 182 -9.94 -11.67 2.09
CA ALA A 182 -8.87 -10.69 2.24
C ALA A 182 -8.13 -10.56 0.91
N ALA A 183 -7.86 -9.34 0.47
CA ALA A 183 -7.20 -9.08 -0.80
C ALA A 183 -6.20 -7.95 -0.65
N THR A 184 -5.25 -7.88 -1.57
CA THR A 184 -4.30 -6.77 -1.71
C THR A 184 -4.64 -5.99 -2.97
N HIS A 185 -4.48 -4.66 -2.94
CA HIS A 185 -4.71 -3.81 -4.11
C HIS A 185 -3.48 -3.78 -5.02
N VAL A 186 -2.31 -3.48 -4.45
CA VAL A 186 -1.02 -3.49 -5.16
C VAL A 186 -0.06 -4.39 -4.42
N HIS A 187 0.52 -5.37 -5.10
CA HIS A 187 1.42 -6.33 -4.49
C HIS A 187 2.74 -5.68 -4.08
N HIS A 188 3.13 -5.87 -2.82
CA HIS A 188 4.29 -5.18 -2.20
C HIS A 188 5.66 -5.62 -2.74
N VAL A 189 5.75 -6.78 -3.40
CA VAL A 189 6.97 -7.28 -4.06
C VAL A 189 6.95 -6.94 -5.54
N TYR A 190 5.88 -7.31 -6.24
CA TYR A 190 5.83 -7.22 -7.70
C TYR A 190 5.27 -5.89 -8.22
N GLY A 191 4.61 -5.09 -7.37
CA GLY A 191 4.01 -3.82 -7.76
C GLY A 191 2.80 -3.94 -8.69
N GLY A 192 2.35 -5.16 -8.98
CA GLY A 192 1.22 -5.43 -9.86
C GLY A 192 -0.12 -5.03 -9.24
N ASP A 193 -1.03 -4.56 -10.07
CA ASP A 193 -2.43 -4.36 -9.73
C ASP A 193 -3.13 -5.72 -9.63
N MET A 194 -3.63 -6.05 -8.45
CA MET A 194 -4.26 -7.35 -8.16
C MET A 194 -5.70 -7.46 -8.70
N ASN A 195 -6.14 -6.52 -9.50
CA ASN A 195 -7.42 -6.49 -10.21
C ASN A 195 -8.63 -6.85 -9.32
N VAL A 196 -8.86 -6.05 -8.31
CA VAL A 196 -9.93 -6.25 -7.31
C VAL A 196 -11.32 -6.29 -7.96
N HIS A 197 -11.51 -5.58 -9.08
CA HIS A 197 -12.74 -5.64 -9.86
C HIS A 197 -13.06 -7.06 -10.36
N ARG A 198 -12.06 -7.77 -10.92
CA ARG A 198 -12.24 -9.18 -11.34
C ARG A 198 -12.46 -10.10 -10.15
N LEU A 199 -11.79 -9.82 -9.03
CA LEU A 199 -12.00 -10.56 -7.80
C LEU A 199 -13.45 -10.40 -7.33
N ARG A 200 -14.00 -9.17 -7.30
CA ARG A 200 -15.40 -8.91 -6.94
C ARG A 200 -16.36 -9.66 -7.87
N ALA A 201 -16.11 -9.63 -9.17
CA ALA A 201 -16.94 -10.36 -10.14
C ALA A 201 -16.95 -11.88 -9.89
N ALA A 202 -15.83 -12.45 -9.46
CA ALA A 202 -15.71 -13.89 -9.19
C ALA A 202 -16.37 -14.31 -7.87
N VAL A 203 -16.24 -13.50 -6.80
CA VAL A 203 -16.78 -13.87 -5.48
C VAL A 203 -18.24 -13.48 -5.28
N GLY A 204 -18.79 -12.66 -6.18
CA GLY A 204 -20.19 -12.20 -6.13
C GLY A 204 -20.42 -11.02 -5.19
N PRO A 205 -21.63 -10.42 -5.21
CA PRO A 205 -21.90 -9.15 -4.52
C PRO A 205 -22.02 -9.26 -3.00
N ASP A 206 -22.31 -10.47 -2.48
CA ASP A 206 -22.68 -10.66 -1.07
C ASP A 206 -21.48 -11.01 -0.17
N VAL A 207 -20.33 -11.36 -0.75
CA VAL A 207 -19.14 -11.75 0.02
C VAL A 207 -18.34 -10.50 0.39
N PRO A 208 -18.15 -10.17 1.67
CA PRO A 208 -17.34 -9.05 2.09
C PRO A 208 -15.88 -9.19 1.66
N ILE A 209 -15.29 -8.09 1.14
CA ILE A 209 -13.88 -7.99 0.77
C ILE A 209 -13.19 -6.97 1.67
N CYS A 210 -12.08 -7.39 2.31
CA CYS A 210 -11.13 -6.50 2.98
C CYS A 210 -9.93 -6.25 2.09
N LEU A 211 -9.71 -4.99 1.72
CA LEU A 211 -8.64 -4.57 0.83
C LEU A 211 -7.46 -3.97 1.61
N ASP A 212 -6.33 -4.64 1.55
CA ASP A 212 -5.04 -4.04 1.92
C ASP A 212 -4.61 -3.06 0.83
N ALA A 213 -4.69 -1.77 1.14
CA ALA A 213 -4.33 -0.67 0.26
C ALA A 213 -3.02 0.02 0.68
N ALA A 214 -2.15 -0.68 1.43
CA ALA A 214 -0.90 -0.13 1.95
C ALA A 214 0.05 0.35 0.85
N GLN A 215 0.00 -0.24 -0.34
CA GLN A 215 0.86 0.10 -1.47
C GLN A 215 0.13 0.88 -2.56
N SER A 216 -1.07 1.40 -2.30
CA SER A 216 -1.85 2.16 -3.28
C SER A 216 -2.25 3.54 -2.77
N VAL A 217 -2.71 3.65 -1.54
CA VAL A 217 -3.05 4.97 -0.96
C VAL A 217 -1.80 5.85 -0.93
N GLY A 218 -1.88 6.99 -1.61
CA GLY A 218 -0.78 7.96 -1.74
C GLY A 218 -0.25 8.15 -3.15
N HIS A 219 -0.41 7.16 -4.05
CA HIS A 219 0.07 7.31 -5.42
C HIS A 219 -0.84 6.64 -6.48
N LEU A 220 -1.82 5.87 -6.07
CA LEU A 220 -2.81 5.28 -6.97
C LEU A 220 -4.20 5.82 -6.60
N PRO A 221 -5.00 6.30 -7.55
CA PRO A 221 -6.39 6.66 -7.29
C PRO A 221 -7.16 5.45 -6.77
N LEU A 222 -7.70 5.58 -5.55
CA LEU A 222 -8.56 4.58 -4.94
C LEU A 222 -9.86 5.29 -4.56
N ARG A 223 -10.93 4.98 -5.30
CA ARG A 223 -12.21 5.67 -5.19
C ARG A 223 -13.32 4.69 -4.89
N LEU A 224 -13.93 4.80 -3.72
CA LEU A 224 -15.03 3.96 -3.26
C LEU A 224 -16.38 4.33 -3.92
N ASP A 225 -16.46 5.48 -4.57
CA ASP A 225 -17.57 5.89 -5.43
C ASP A 225 -17.46 5.29 -6.85
N ASP A 226 -16.36 4.63 -7.20
CA ASP A 226 -16.25 3.80 -8.39
C ASP A 226 -16.94 2.45 -8.14
N PRO A 227 -18.03 2.11 -8.86
CA PRO A 227 -18.73 0.85 -8.69
C PRO A 227 -17.86 -0.39 -9.02
N ALA A 228 -16.75 -0.20 -9.75
CA ALA A 228 -15.80 -1.28 -10.01
C ALA A 228 -15.01 -1.67 -8.75
N LEU A 229 -14.88 -0.79 -7.76
CA LEU A 229 -14.18 -1.02 -6.49
C LEU A 229 -15.21 -1.28 -5.36
N ASP A 230 -16.01 -2.32 -5.48
CA ASP A 230 -16.99 -2.70 -4.45
C ASP A 230 -16.33 -3.56 -3.36
N VAL A 231 -15.78 -2.89 -2.34
CA VAL A 231 -15.14 -3.49 -1.17
C VAL A 231 -15.81 -3.05 0.12
N ASP A 232 -15.60 -3.79 1.21
CA ASP A 232 -16.27 -3.54 2.50
C ASP A 232 -15.32 -2.96 3.54
N PHE A 233 -14.02 -3.22 3.38
CA PHE A 233 -12.97 -2.62 4.21
C PHE A 233 -11.83 -2.15 3.31
N VAL A 234 -11.31 -0.97 3.60
CA VAL A 234 -10.04 -0.47 3.05
C VAL A 234 -9.10 -0.19 4.20
N VAL A 235 -7.92 -0.80 4.18
CA VAL A 235 -6.92 -0.68 5.25
C VAL A 235 -5.62 -0.17 4.68
N PHE A 236 -5.04 0.87 5.28
CA PHE A 236 -3.77 1.42 4.79
C PHE A 236 -2.89 2.00 5.89
N SER A 237 -1.61 2.20 5.56
CA SER A 237 -0.59 2.80 6.42
C SER A 237 -0.28 4.22 5.98
N GLY A 238 -0.45 5.19 6.87
CA GLY A 238 -0.21 6.60 6.56
C GLY A 238 1.26 6.92 6.23
N HIS A 239 2.22 6.20 6.84
CA HIS A 239 3.64 6.46 6.58
C HIS A 239 4.10 6.14 5.15
N LYS A 240 3.31 5.39 4.37
CA LYS A 240 3.52 5.17 2.93
C LYS A 240 2.79 6.21 2.07
N ALA A 241 1.82 6.91 2.66
CA ALA A 241 1.06 8.01 2.08
C ALA A 241 1.46 9.36 2.70
N PHE A 242 2.75 9.60 2.93
CA PHE A 242 3.39 10.82 3.41
C PHE A 242 3.09 11.25 4.87
N ALA A 243 2.20 10.58 5.60
CA ALA A 243 1.99 10.83 7.03
C ALA A 243 3.10 10.22 7.89
N LEU A 244 3.11 10.53 9.19
CA LEU A 244 4.10 10.01 10.12
C LEU A 244 3.93 8.49 10.35
N PRO A 245 5.03 7.76 10.70
CA PRO A 245 4.95 6.38 11.18
C PRO A 245 4.00 6.23 12.39
N GLY A 246 3.48 5.03 12.58
CA GLY A 246 2.49 4.77 13.64
C GLY A 246 1.11 5.37 13.34
N THR A 247 0.80 5.56 12.06
CA THR A 247 -0.47 6.12 11.58
C THR A 247 -1.03 5.28 10.45
N GLY A 248 -2.33 5.07 10.47
CA GLY A 248 -3.08 4.39 9.42
C GLY A 248 -4.57 4.52 9.67
N ALA A 249 -5.36 3.90 8.82
CA ALA A 249 -6.81 3.87 8.97
C ALA A 249 -7.42 2.59 8.42
N VAL A 250 -8.59 2.26 8.95
CA VAL A 250 -9.57 1.33 8.39
C VAL A 250 -10.81 2.13 8.04
N TRP A 251 -11.19 2.16 6.77
CA TRP A 251 -12.54 2.49 6.35
C TRP A 251 -13.36 1.21 6.31
N ALA A 252 -14.55 1.21 6.88
CA ALA A 252 -15.43 0.05 6.96
C ALA A 252 -16.85 0.42 6.52
N ARG A 253 -17.41 -0.36 5.58
CA ARG A 253 -18.81 -0.31 5.20
C ARG A 253 -19.64 -1.07 6.22
N ASN A 254 -20.74 -0.49 6.69
CA ASN A 254 -21.59 -1.08 7.74
C ASN A 254 -22.86 -1.73 7.18
N THR A 255 -22.93 -2.03 5.88
CA THR A 255 -24.13 -2.56 5.22
C THR A 255 -24.12 -4.07 4.96
N ARG A 256 -22.92 -4.70 4.97
CA ARG A 256 -22.76 -6.15 4.77
C ARG A 256 -22.24 -6.82 6.06
N GLY A 257 -23.01 -6.79 7.12
CA GLY A 257 -22.64 -7.36 8.41
C GLY A 257 -22.71 -6.37 9.56
N PRO A 258 -22.25 -6.74 10.77
CA PRO A 258 -22.23 -5.83 11.90
C PRO A 258 -21.30 -4.63 11.65
N ALA A 259 -21.57 -3.51 12.31
CA ALA A 259 -20.63 -2.39 12.25
C ALA A 259 -19.30 -2.77 12.89
N LEU A 260 -18.19 -2.45 12.23
CA LEU A 260 -16.87 -2.63 12.82
C LEU A 260 -16.74 -1.76 14.05
N ARG A 261 -16.42 -2.37 15.18
CA ARG A 261 -16.15 -1.69 16.45
C ARG A 261 -14.72 -1.97 16.87
N VAL A 262 -13.81 -1.13 16.42
CA VAL A 262 -12.43 -1.20 16.91
C VAL A 262 -12.41 -0.71 18.34
N GLY A 263 -11.87 -1.51 19.25
CA GLY A 263 -11.63 -1.09 20.63
C GLY A 263 -10.87 0.23 20.63
N GLY A 264 -11.30 1.21 21.43
CA GLY A 264 -10.65 2.51 21.48
C GLY A 264 -9.17 2.41 21.81
N TRP A 265 -8.42 3.48 21.56
CA TRP A 265 -7.01 3.56 21.90
C TRP A 265 -6.78 3.17 23.37
N GLN A 266 -5.91 2.22 23.58
CA GLN A 266 -5.44 1.92 24.92
C GLN A 266 -4.46 3.02 25.33
N GLY A 267 -4.91 3.97 26.14
CA GLY A 267 -4.13 5.13 26.53
C GLY A 267 -4.45 6.38 25.71
N THR A 268 -3.44 7.23 25.48
CA THR A 268 -3.58 8.47 24.71
C THR A 268 -3.59 8.17 23.21
N PRO A 269 -4.58 8.68 22.45
CA PRO A 269 -4.60 8.52 20.99
C PRO A 269 -3.36 9.13 20.32
N ASN A 270 -2.96 8.60 19.18
CA ASN A 270 -1.93 9.20 18.33
C ASN A 270 -2.48 10.47 17.63
N THR A 271 -2.60 11.55 18.37
CA THR A 271 -3.13 12.83 17.88
C THR A 271 -2.21 13.47 16.84
N VAL A 272 -0.89 13.35 17.04
CA VAL A 272 0.13 13.81 16.08
C VAL A 272 -0.01 13.07 14.75
N GLY A 273 -0.25 11.76 14.83
CA GLY A 273 -0.51 10.93 13.66
C GLY A 273 -1.77 11.38 12.91
N ALA A 274 -2.86 11.66 13.62
CA ALA A 274 -4.10 12.14 13.01
C ALA A 274 -3.91 13.49 12.28
N VAL A 275 -3.17 14.43 12.88
CA VAL A 275 -2.82 15.71 12.25
C VAL A 275 -1.96 15.48 11.01
N SER A 276 -0.93 14.63 11.11
CA SER A 276 -0.05 14.33 9.98
C SER A 276 -0.79 13.65 8.82
N LEU A 277 -1.72 12.75 9.13
CA LEU A 277 -2.53 12.06 8.11
C LEU A 277 -3.44 13.04 7.36
N THR A 278 -4.13 13.92 8.10
CA THR A 278 -4.93 14.99 7.49
C THR A 278 -4.10 15.85 6.54
N ALA A 279 -2.95 16.35 7.02
CA ALA A 279 -2.07 17.20 6.22
C ALA A 279 -1.50 16.47 4.97
N ALA A 280 -1.19 15.19 5.10
CA ALA A 280 -0.70 14.38 3.99
C ALA A 280 -1.77 14.18 2.90
N LEU A 281 -3.01 13.89 3.29
CA LEU A 281 -4.13 13.74 2.34
C LEU A 281 -4.52 15.07 1.71
N ASP A 282 -4.49 16.18 2.47
CA ASP A 282 -4.74 17.52 1.93
C ASP A 282 -3.65 17.90 0.92
N TRP A 283 -2.38 17.62 1.23
CA TRP A 283 -1.28 17.86 0.32
C TRP A 283 -1.37 17.03 -0.97
N LEU A 284 -1.72 15.74 -0.87
CA LEU A 284 -1.93 14.86 -2.03
C LEU A 284 -3.01 15.39 -2.97
N ASP A 285 -4.12 15.92 -2.42
CA ASP A 285 -5.18 16.54 -3.23
C ASP A 285 -4.68 17.77 -3.99
N THR A 286 -3.75 18.57 -3.40
CA THR A 286 -3.17 19.72 -4.12
C THR A 286 -2.34 19.31 -5.31
N LEU A 287 -1.73 18.11 -5.28
CA LEU A 287 -0.96 17.56 -6.40
C LEU A 287 -1.85 16.91 -7.46
N GLY A 288 -2.99 16.36 -7.03
CA GLY A 288 -3.85 15.47 -7.81
C GLY A 288 -3.27 14.06 -7.89
N VAL A 289 -3.92 13.08 -7.26
CA VAL A 289 -3.44 11.69 -7.18
C VAL A 289 -3.27 11.06 -8.58
N ASP A 290 -4.11 11.42 -9.56
CA ASP A 290 -3.97 10.98 -10.94
C ASP A 290 -2.64 11.44 -11.57
N ARG A 291 -2.22 12.68 -11.28
CA ARG A 291 -0.95 13.20 -11.77
C ARG A 291 0.24 12.52 -11.10
N VAL A 292 0.13 12.28 -9.79
CA VAL A 292 1.13 11.49 -9.04
C VAL A 292 1.25 10.09 -9.64
N ASN A 293 0.12 9.42 -9.89
CA ASN A 293 0.08 8.09 -10.50
C ASN A 293 0.71 8.09 -11.91
N ALA A 294 0.37 9.06 -12.74
CA ALA A 294 0.93 9.16 -14.09
C ALA A 294 2.46 9.29 -14.07
N HIS A 295 2.99 10.13 -13.17
CA HIS A 295 4.43 10.32 -13.00
C HIS A 295 5.11 9.03 -12.51
N VAL A 296 4.61 8.42 -11.44
CA VAL A 296 5.16 7.18 -10.87
C VAL A 296 5.10 6.03 -11.89
N SER A 297 4.00 5.91 -12.62
CA SER A 297 3.83 4.89 -13.66
C SER A 297 4.81 5.06 -14.81
N ALA A 298 5.07 6.30 -15.25
CA ALA A 298 6.05 6.58 -16.30
C ALA A 298 7.47 6.14 -15.89
N LEU A 299 7.90 6.50 -14.67
CA LEU A 299 9.20 6.08 -14.13
C LEU A 299 9.29 4.54 -13.97
N THR A 300 8.20 3.92 -13.51
CA THR A 300 8.13 2.47 -13.31
C THR A 300 8.24 1.73 -14.64
N THR A 301 7.54 2.20 -15.66
CA THR A 301 7.60 1.64 -17.02
C THR A 301 9.01 1.79 -17.59
N ARG A 302 9.60 2.99 -17.49
CA ARG A 302 10.97 3.24 -17.96
C ARG A 302 11.97 2.28 -17.33
N LEU A 303 11.94 2.13 -16.00
CA LEU A 303 12.84 1.20 -15.29
C LEU A 303 12.59 -0.25 -15.72
N THR A 304 11.35 -0.70 -15.75
CA THR A 304 10.99 -2.08 -16.09
C THR A 304 11.43 -2.44 -17.50
N ASP A 305 11.13 -1.57 -18.47
CA ASP A 305 11.42 -1.83 -19.89
C ASP A 305 12.93 -1.88 -20.15
N GLN A 306 13.68 -0.95 -19.58
CA GLN A 306 15.14 -0.92 -19.75
C GLN A 306 15.81 -2.12 -19.05
N LEU A 307 15.40 -2.43 -17.83
CA LEU A 307 15.96 -3.54 -17.05
C LEU A 307 15.76 -4.90 -17.74
N ARG A 308 14.66 -5.10 -18.45
CA ARG A 308 14.37 -6.31 -19.21
C ARG A 308 15.34 -6.55 -20.37
N HIS A 309 16.02 -5.51 -20.85
CA HIS A 309 17.02 -5.62 -21.91
C HIS A 309 18.42 -5.96 -21.36
N LEU A 310 18.59 -6.00 -20.04
CA LEU A 310 19.84 -6.41 -19.40
C LEU A 310 19.79 -7.93 -19.10
N PRO A 311 20.57 -8.76 -19.83
CA PRO A 311 20.46 -10.21 -19.74
C PRO A 311 20.87 -10.82 -18.40
N ALA A 312 21.68 -10.12 -17.59
CA ALA A 312 22.06 -10.58 -16.26
C ALA A 312 20.94 -10.44 -15.21
N TYR A 313 19.81 -9.81 -15.56
CA TYR A 313 18.74 -9.52 -14.59
C TYR A 313 17.43 -10.22 -14.92
N ASP A 314 16.81 -10.81 -13.90
CA ASP A 314 15.46 -11.37 -13.97
C ASP A 314 14.48 -10.43 -13.23
N VAL A 315 13.56 -9.79 -13.97
CA VAL A 315 12.51 -8.93 -13.39
C VAL A 315 11.34 -9.79 -12.91
N LEU A 316 11.08 -9.78 -11.62
CA LEU A 316 10.06 -10.63 -11.00
C LEU A 316 8.63 -10.14 -11.28
N GLY A 317 7.68 -11.08 -11.39
CA GLY A 317 6.27 -10.77 -11.66
C GLY A 317 6.03 -10.21 -13.08
N CYS A 318 6.86 -10.56 -14.02
CA CYS A 318 6.77 -10.08 -15.39
C CYS A 318 7.21 -11.21 -16.35
N PRO A 319 6.29 -12.07 -16.82
CA PRO A 319 6.65 -13.22 -17.63
C PRO A 319 7.30 -12.81 -18.95
N ALA A 320 8.35 -13.52 -19.34
CA ALA A 320 9.11 -13.29 -20.57
C ALA A 320 8.24 -13.35 -21.85
N SER A 321 7.16 -14.12 -21.82
CA SER A 321 6.22 -14.26 -22.95
C SER A 321 5.49 -12.97 -23.34
N LEU A 322 5.57 -11.93 -22.51
CA LEU A 322 4.90 -10.64 -22.74
C LEU A 322 5.87 -9.54 -23.20
N ALA A 323 7.15 -9.85 -23.30
CA ALA A 323 8.16 -8.91 -23.81
C ALA A 323 7.89 -8.46 -25.27
N SER A 324 7.01 -9.13 -26.00
CA SER A 324 6.69 -8.85 -27.41
C SER A 324 5.29 -8.25 -27.65
N SER A 325 4.44 -8.08 -26.63
CA SER A 325 3.10 -7.51 -26.81
C SER A 325 3.11 -6.02 -26.52
N THR A 326 2.68 -5.20 -27.49
CA THR A 326 2.54 -3.75 -27.37
C THR A 326 1.39 -3.31 -26.44
N GLU A 327 0.56 -4.25 -26.00
CA GLU A 327 -0.52 -4.03 -25.04
C GLU A 327 -0.35 -4.97 -23.83
N LEU A 328 0.23 -4.47 -22.74
CA LEU A 328 0.17 -5.17 -21.46
C LEU A 328 -1.29 -5.20 -21.00
N PRO A 329 -1.87 -6.38 -20.68
CA PRO A 329 -3.15 -6.45 -20.00
C PRO A 329 -3.11 -5.60 -18.72
N THR A 330 -4.22 -5.01 -18.34
CA THR A 330 -4.33 -4.11 -17.16
C THR A 330 -3.77 -4.76 -15.88
N ALA A 331 -3.84 -6.08 -15.77
CA ALA A 331 -3.29 -6.91 -14.68
C ALA A 331 -1.75 -6.91 -14.57
N GLN A 332 -1.04 -6.28 -15.49
CA GLN A 332 0.43 -6.26 -15.49
C GLN A 332 1.02 -4.85 -15.36
N ARG A 333 0.16 -3.87 -15.11
CA ARG A 333 0.63 -2.53 -14.76
C ARG A 333 1.27 -2.58 -13.39
N ARG A 334 2.48 -2.03 -13.31
CA ARG A 334 3.20 -1.88 -12.04
C ARG A 334 3.00 -0.48 -11.50
N HIS A 335 2.79 -0.42 -10.21
CA HIS A 335 2.55 0.84 -9.50
C HIS A 335 3.72 1.13 -8.54
N GLY A 336 4.73 1.83 -9.07
CA GLY A 336 5.84 2.34 -8.27
C GLY A 336 6.85 1.29 -7.77
N ILE A 337 6.67 0.00 -8.05
CA ILE A 337 7.54 -1.05 -7.51
C ILE A 337 8.09 -1.92 -8.66
N VAL A 338 9.41 -2.11 -8.68
CA VAL A 338 10.12 -3.02 -9.58
C VAL A 338 11.07 -3.86 -8.75
N THR A 339 10.88 -5.18 -8.80
CA THR A 339 11.73 -6.14 -8.10
C THR A 339 12.45 -7.02 -9.09
N PHE A 340 13.73 -7.25 -8.85
CA PHE A 340 14.58 -8.02 -9.75
C PHE A 340 15.67 -8.77 -8.99
N ARG A 341 16.29 -9.73 -9.67
CA ARG A 341 17.48 -10.46 -9.22
C ARG A 341 18.56 -10.38 -10.27
N HIS A 342 19.80 -10.34 -9.84
CA HIS A 342 20.94 -10.60 -10.72
C HIS A 342 21.25 -12.09 -10.68
N ARG A 343 21.68 -12.67 -11.79
CA ARG A 343 21.92 -14.13 -11.92
C ARG A 343 23.10 -14.60 -11.08
N ASP A 344 24.14 -13.78 -10.99
CA ASP A 344 25.41 -14.14 -10.34
C ASP A 344 25.70 -13.37 -9.05
N ILE A 345 25.13 -12.14 -8.89
CA ILE A 345 25.36 -11.30 -7.70
C ILE A 345 24.20 -11.51 -6.72
N ARG A 346 24.52 -11.78 -5.48
CA ARG A 346 23.52 -11.89 -4.41
C ARG A 346 22.81 -10.56 -4.18
N SER A 347 21.57 -10.61 -3.75
CA SER A 347 20.75 -9.39 -3.57
C SER A 347 21.31 -8.44 -2.51
N ASP A 348 21.88 -8.95 -1.43
CA ASP A 348 22.53 -8.15 -0.38
C ASP A 348 23.79 -7.44 -0.89
N ASP A 349 24.65 -8.15 -1.64
CA ASP A 349 25.86 -7.58 -2.29
C ASP A 349 25.44 -6.51 -3.33
N LEU A 350 24.44 -6.82 -4.16
CA LEU A 350 23.92 -5.86 -5.14
C LEU A 350 23.34 -4.61 -4.46
N GLY A 351 22.60 -4.80 -3.36
CA GLY A 351 22.11 -3.68 -2.55
C GLY A 351 23.23 -2.80 -2.00
N PHE A 352 24.33 -3.40 -1.54
CA PHE A 352 25.52 -2.68 -1.07
C PHE A 352 26.23 -1.92 -2.22
N ILE A 353 26.38 -2.56 -3.39
CA ILE A 353 26.94 -1.91 -4.59
C ILE A 353 26.08 -0.69 -4.98
N LEU A 354 24.76 -0.84 -5.04
CA LEU A 354 23.86 0.25 -5.37
C LEU A 354 23.94 1.39 -4.36
N TYR A 355 24.01 1.09 -3.06
CA TYR A 355 24.20 2.10 -2.03
C TYR A 355 25.53 2.86 -2.20
N SER A 356 26.62 2.20 -2.56
CA SER A 356 27.92 2.84 -2.80
C SER A 356 27.87 3.83 -4.00
N HIS A 357 26.88 3.68 -4.90
CA HIS A 357 26.61 4.59 -6.02
C HIS A 357 25.48 5.59 -5.73
N GLY A 358 25.03 5.69 -4.46
CA GLY A 358 24.04 6.67 -4.01
C GLY A 358 22.58 6.23 -4.18
N PHE A 359 22.30 4.94 -4.36
CA PHE A 359 20.92 4.42 -4.48
C PHE A 359 20.51 3.67 -3.23
N MET A 360 19.45 4.15 -2.56
CA MET A 360 18.86 3.50 -1.39
C MET A 360 17.72 2.58 -1.85
N VAL A 361 18.00 1.28 -1.93
CA VAL A 361 17.06 0.23 -2.32
C VAL A 361 16.83 -0.75 -1.18
N ARG A 362 15.81 -1.58 -1.25
CA ARG A 362 15.64 -2.71 -0.34
C ARG A 362 16.13 -4.00 -1.01
N ALA A 363 16.95 -4.77 -0.26
CA ALA A 363 17.57 -6.00 -0.74
C ALA A 363 17.46 -7.08 0.35
N ASP A 364 16.32 -7.80 0.39
CA ASP A 364 16.04 -8.88 1.35
C ASP A 364 14.90 -9.81 0.87
N SER A 365 14.28 -10.57 1.79
CA SER A 365 13.08 -11.40 1.55
C SER A 365 11.79 -10.60 1.37
N LEU A 366 11.81 -9.27 1.54
CA LEU A 366 10.70 -8.32 1.36
C LEU A 366 9.46 -8.60 2.24
N CYS A 367 9.60 -9.34 3.34
CA CYS A 367 8.49 -9.71 4.25
C CYS A 367 7.35 -10.50 3.57
N GLN A 368 7.63 -11.23 2.50
CA GLN A 368 6.65 -12.07 1.83
C GLN A 368 6.28 -13.26 2.72
N ALA A 369 4.98 -13.60 2.80
CA ALA A 369 4.53 -14.77 3.52
C ALA A 369 5.08 -16.05 2.86
N GLY A 370 5.55 -16.99 3.67
CA GLY A 370 6.13 -18.27 3.19
C GLY A 370 7.58 -18.19 2.73
N VAL A 371 8.23 -17.02 2.76
CA VAL A 371 9.66 -16.85 2.48
C VAL A 371 10.41 -16.61 3.80
N ASP A 372 11.49 -17.37 4.03
CA ASP A 372 12.31 -17.19 5.23
C ASP A 372 13.10 -15.87 5.19
N ASP A 373 13.13 -15.15 6.33
CA ASP A 373 13.86 -13.89 6.48
C ASP A 373 15.40 -14.05 6.52
N THR A 374 15.91 -15.23 6.27
CA THR A 374 17.34 -15.57 6.48
C THR A 374 18.29 -15.00 5.44
N GLY A 375 17.83 -14.12 4.53
CA GLY A 375 18.71 -13.46 3.52
C GLY A 375 19.46 -14.45 2.63
N GLY A 376 18.90 -15.65 2.43
CA GLY A 376 19.50 -16.69 1.64
C GLY A 376 19.57 -16.34 0.14
N LYS A 377 20.03 -17.29 -0.66
CA LYS A 377 20.19 -17.19 -2.13
C LYS A 377 18.95 -16.70 -2.89
N ASP A 378 17.80 -16.65 -2.23
CA ASP A 378 16.50 -16.29 -2.81
C ASP A 378 16.05 -14.84 -2.56
N GLY A 379 16.90 -13.99 -1.98
CA GLY A 379 16.65 -12.56 -1.83
C GLY A 379 16.50 -11.85 -3.18
N SER A 380 15.91 -10.67 -3.17
CA SER A 380 15.74 -9.81 -4.35
C SER A 380 15.97 -8.35 -4.02
N VAL A 381 16.29 -7.56 -5.04
CA VAL A 381 16.39 -6.11 -4.92
C VAL A 381 15.05 -5.50 -5.35
N ARG A 382 14.47 -4.67 -4.50
CA ARG A 382 13.25 -3.92 -4.78
C ARG A 382 13.56 -2.44 -4.87
N VAL A 383 13.29 -1.86 -6.03
CA VAL A 383 13.22 -0.42 -6.26
C VAL A 383 11.78 0.02 -6.11
N SER A 384 11.52 1.00 -5.26
CA SER A 384 10.19 1.56 -5.11
C SER A 384 10.20 3.08 -5.19
N LEU A 385 9.45 3.57 -6.17
CA LEU A 385 9.41 4.94 -6.66
C LEU A 385 8.25 5.72 -6.05
N HIS A 386 8.42 7.05 -5.96
CA HIS A 386 7.34 7.95 -5.59
C HIS A 386 7.50 9.30 -6.31
N VAL A 387 6.62 10.24 -6.02
CA VAL A 387 6.48 11.54 -6.67
C VAL A 387 7.76 12.40 -6.67
N TYR A 388 8.69 12.16 -5.75
CA TYR A 388 9.96 12.89 -5.66
C TYR A 388 11.09 12.28 -6.51
N ASN A 389 10.90 11.08 -7.09
CA ASN A 389 11.92 10.48 -7.94
C ASN A 389 11.92 11.08 -9.35
N THR A 390 13.05 11.00 -10.03
CA THR A 390 13.27 11.62 -11.34
C THR A 390 13.71 10.62 -12.39
N GLU A 391 13.50 10.95 -13.67
CA GLU A 391 14.03 10.15 -14.78
C GLU A 391 15.55 10.03 -14.72
N ASN A 392 16.25 11.09 -14.35
CA ASN A 392 17.72 11.07 -14.19
C ASN A 392 18.18 10.05 -13.13
N GLU A 393 17.46 9.93 -12.01
CA GLU A 393 17.77 8.90 -11.00
C GLU A 393 17.63 7.49 -11.60
N ILE A 394 16.60 7.25 -12.41
CA ILE A 394 16.41 5.97 -13.10
C ILE A 394 17.51 5.69 -14.11
N ASP A 395 17.90 6.69 -14.92
CA ASP A 395 18.96 6.55 -15.93
C ASP A 395 20.32 6.26 -15.28
N ARG A 396 20.65 6.96 -14.19
CA ARG A 396 21.86 6.69 -13.40
C ARG A 396 21.84 5.28 -12.79
N LEU A 397 20.70 4.82 -12.25
CA LEU A 397 20.54 3.48 -11.72
C LEU A 397 20.79 2.43 -12.80
N LEU A 398 20.15 2.60 -13.97
CA LEU A 398 20.30 1.68 -15.11
C LEU A 398 21.75 1.65 -15.64
N ALA A 399 22.45 2.77 -15.64
CA ALA A 399 23.86 2.82 -16.03
C ALA A 399 24.75 2.01 -15.08
N VAL A 400 24.49 2.06 -13.77
CA VAL A 400 25.19 1.21 -12.79
C VAL A 400 24.86 -0.26 -13.01
N LEU A 401 23.57 -0.60 -13.15
CA LEU A 401 23.14 -1.99 -13.38
C LEU A 401 23.75 -2.57 -14.66
N ALA A 402 23.80 -1.80 -15.74
CA ALA A 402 24.42 -2.22 -16.99
C ALA A 402 25.95 -2.42 -16.89
N SER A 403 26.61 -1.75 -15.96
CA SER A 403 28.05 -1.95 -15.72
C SER A 403 28.40 -3.23 -14.96
N LEU A 404 27.41 -3.92 -14.46
CA LEU A 404 27.54 -5.17 -13.68
C LEU A 404 27.18 -6.41 -14.52
N GLU A 405 26.95 -6.24 -15.83
CA GLU A 405 26.68 -7.34 -16.77
C GLU A 405 27.88 -8.24 -17.04
#